data_775cb79a873485faba923700dc5a684e
#
_entry.id   775cb79a873485faba923700dc5a684e
#
_cell.length_a   1.000
_cell.length_b   1.000
_cell.length_c   1.000
_cell.angle_alpha   90.00
_cell.angle_beta   90.00
_cell.angle_gamma   90.00
#
_symmetry.space_group_name_H-M   'P 1'
#
loop_
_entity.id
_entity.type
_entity.pdbx_description
1 polymer ?
#
loop_
_entity_poly.entity_id
_entity_poly.type
_entity_poly.pdbx_seq_one_letter_code
_entity_poly.pdbx_strand_id
1 'polypeptide(L)'
;MDAQQITDRLRELAEKNAVPGAQLAYVSSTDDISVAIGVRCHGRPEPVDTQTAFPFGSVTKAFTATLVAQLASDGEVDLDEALGEVLPEWRGPGNGAATPLTARHLLTHTGGLIGEHHTDDSASPSLLRYTASLSSLPLLHTPGTQFSYSNAGYSVLGRLVEEATGGTWREALQSFLLRPLDISPHFLHGPRSGDRSLAQGHAVRPGRGLPQPVEPALPPTWAPAGGLGGSAEDLIAFCRLHTGTHPAANRLLAEEHRSAMQDPCPVADPFGMADGWAHGLARYGPPSSDWLGHDGTVDGAACHIRFNPGTGEAVALTTNATSGTSLWFDVVAELRSLGLDVGEYRLPAPAAPSAATDRSLLTLLVGDYANGDTVFSVRPHGDGLRLSDRTGLVADLILHDDLVFTARRVDTAAPPYPGRFLPDHDNDGIGLLQLTGRTAKRVSTGG
;
A
#
# COMPACT_ATOMS: atom_id res chain seq x y z
N MET A 1 -16.93 17.56 -17.61
CA MET A 1 -15.93 16.98 -18.58
C MET A 1 -16.63 16.07 -19.56
N ASP A 2 -16.11 15.94 -20.81
CA ASP A 2 -16.69 15.03 -21.83
C ASP A 2 -16.14 13.61 -21.65
N ALA A 3 -17.02 12.65 -21.36
CA ALA A 3 -16.66 11.25 -21.15
C ALA A 3 -15.98 10.61 -22.39
N GLN A 4 -16.37 10.99 -23.61
CA GLN A 4 -15.75 10.49 -24.82
C GLN A 4 -14.31 10.97 -24.96
N GLN A 5 -14.05 12.24 -24.67
CA GLN A 5 -12.72 12.82 -24.70
C GLN A 5 -11.80 12.13 -23.67
N ILE A 6 -12.32 11.87 -22.46
CA ILE A 6 -11.57 11.14 -21.42
C ILE A 6 -11.28 9.71 -21.87
N THR A 7 -12.25 9.03 -22.50
CA THR A 7 -12.07 7.65 -23.01
C THR A 7 -10.96 7.59 -24.06
N ASP A 8 -10.97 8.51 -25.01
CA ASP A 8 -9.99 8.54 -26.08
C ASP A 8 -8.59 8.85 -25.54
N ARG A 9 -8.50 9.79 -24.60
CA ARG A 9 -7.23 10.12 -23.96
C ARG A 9 -6.70 8.99 -23.08
N LEU A 10 -7.56 8.34 -22.30
CA LEU A 10 -7.17 7.17 -21.50
C LEU A 10 -6.64 6.04 -22.40
N ARG A 11 -7.24 5.83 -23.57
CA ARG A 11 -6.79 4.82 -24.53
C ARG A 11 -5.38 5.13 -25.06
N GLU A 12 -5.12 6.37 -25.47
CA GLU A 12 -3.79 6.81 -25.91
C GLU A 12 -2.73 6.60 -24.81
N LEU A 13 -3.05 6.98 -23.57
CA LEU A 13 -2.13 6.82 -22.45
C LEU A 13 -1.90 5.34 -22.08
N ALA A 14 -2.94 4.51 -22.17
CA ALA A 14 -2.83 3.07 -21.94
C ALA A 14 -1.96 2.39 -23.00
N GLU A 15 -2.12 2.75 -24.28
CA GLU A 15 -1.26 2.27 -25.37
C GLU A 15 0.20 2.66 -25.15
N LYS A 16 0.46 3.93 -24.80
CA LYS A 16 1.80 4.43 -24.44
C LYS A 16 2.47 3.60 -23.35
N ASN A 17 1.70 3.17 -22.37
CA ASN A 17 2.17 2.42 -21.21
C ASN A 17 2.04 0.89 -21.38
N ALA A 18 1.62 0.41 -22.55
CA ALA A 18 1.36 -1.01 -22.84
C ALA A 18 0.40 -1.67 -21.82
N VAL A 19 -0.64 -0.94 -21.39
CA VAL A 19 -1.69 -1.44 -20.50
C VAL A 19 -2.83 -2.03 -21.34
N PRO A 20 -3.13 -3.34 -21.25
CA PRO A 20 -4.14 -3.98 -22.10
C PRO A 20 -5.56 -3.52 -21.81
N GLY A 21 -5.88 -3.22 -20.56
CA GLY A 21 -7.20 -2.79 -20.12
C GLY A 21 -7.17 -1.94 -18.86
N ALA A 22 -8.06 -0.97 -18.78
CA ALA A 22 -8.17 -0.06 -17.64
C ALA A 22 -9.60 0.45 -17.47
N GLN A 23 -9.90 0.89 -16.24
CA GLN A 23 -11.08 1.71 -15.92
C GLN A 23 -10.61 2.96 -15.20
N LEU A 24 -11.22 4.09 -15.52
CA LEU A 24 -11.07 5.36 -14.82
C LEU A 24 -12.44 5.85 -14.38
N ALA A 25 -12.59 6.16 -13.11
CA ALA A 25 -13.78 6.82 -12.59
C ALA A 25 -13.38 8.10 -11.85
N TYR A 26 -14.15 9.16 -12.05
CA TYR A 26 -13.97 10.47 -11.41
C TYR A 26 -15.32 11.01 -10.98
N VAL A 27 -15.35 11.60 -9.79
CA VAL A 27 -16.53 12.29 -9.26
C VAL A 27 -16.13 13.64 -8.67
N SER A 28 -17.00 14.63 -8.91
CA SER A 28 -16.97 15.95 -8.28
C SER A 28 -18.40 16.41 -7.97
N SER A 29 -18.57 17.67 -7.59
CA SER A 29 -19.89 18.27 -7.43
C SER A 29 -20.68 18.41 -8.74
N THR A 30 -20.00 18.38 -9.88
CA THR A 30 -20.60 18.63 -11.22
C THR A 30 -20.47 17.44 -12.18
N ASP A 31 -19.53 16.55 -11.92
CA ASP A 31 -19.20 15.45 -12.83
C ASP A 31 -19.29 14.12 -12.11
N ASP A 32 -19.78 13.11 -12.80
CA ASP A 32 -19.78 11.70 -12.40
C ASP A 32 -19.47 10.88 -13.65
N ILE A 33 -18.21 10.50 -13.80
CA ILE A 33 -17.67 9.91 -15.03
C ILE A 33 -17.08 8.54 -14.70
N SER A 34 -17.47 7.54 -15.50
CA SER A 34 -16.88 6.21 -15.45
C SER A 34 -16.63 5.74 -16.87
N VAL A 35 -15.41 5.37 -17.17
CA VAL A 35 -14.99 4.90 -18.50
C VAL A 35 -14.15 3.64 -18.40
N ALA A 36 -14.25 2.81 -19.44
CA ALA A 36 -13.53 1.55 -19.55
C ALA A 36 -12.92 1.42 -20.93
N ILE A 37 -11.71 0.88 -21.02
CA ILE A 37 -10.99 0.72 -22.28
C ILE A 37 -10.27 -0.63 -22.34
N GLY A 38 -10.00 -1.07 -23.59
CA GLY A 38 -9.15 -2.21 -23.85
C GLY A 38 -9.79 -3.56 -23.57
N VAL A 39 -8.96 -4.54 -23.24
CA VAL A 39 -9.35 -5.96 -23.13
C VAL A 39 -8.98 -6.55 -21.78
N ARG A 40 -9.81 -7.51 -21.33
CA ARG A 40 -9.58 -8.24 -20.06
C ARG A 40 -8.32 -9.09 -20.08
N CYS A 41 -7.92 -9.58 -21.26
CA CYS A 41 -6.69 -10.33 -21.44
C CYS A 41 -6.05 -9.95 -22.79
N HIS A 42 -4.77 -9.62 -22.76
CA HIS A 42 -4.03 -9.31 -23.98
C HIS A 42 -4.09 -10.48 -24.97
N GLY A 43 -4.38 -10.17 -26.25
CA GLY A 43 -4.52 -11.18 -27.30
C GLY A 43 -5.88 -11.90 -27.33
N ARG A 44 -6.84 -11.53 -26.47
CA ARG A 44 -8.21 -12.02 -26.49
C ARG A 44 -9.20 -10.85 -26.75
N PRO A 45 -10.37 -11.13 -27.36
CA PRO A 45 -11.29 -10.07 -27.80
C PRO A 45 -12.21 -9.53 -26.70
N GLU A 46 -12.28 -10.18 -25.52
CA GLU A 46 -13.23 -9.81 -24.46
C GLU A 46 -12.92 -8.42 -23.92
N PRO A 47 -13.84 -7.44 -24.10
CA PRO A 47 -13.58 -6.08 -23.68
C PRO A 47 -13.60 -5.92 -22.16
N VAL A 48 -12.92 -4.92 -21.67
CA VAL A 48 -13.17 -4.34 -20.34
C VAL A 48 -14.42 -3.47 -20.43
N ASP A 49 -15.31 -3.61 -19.47
CA ASP A 49 -16.46 -2.75 -19.22
C ASP A 49 -16.38 -2.16 -17.80
N THR A 50 -17.30 -1.27 -17.42
CA THR A 50 -17.29 -0.63 -16.09
C THR A 50 -17.62 -1.58 -14.96
N GLN A 51 -18.08 -2.80 -15.25
CA GLN A 51 -18.38 -3.85 -14.28
C GLN A 51 -17.27 -4.92 -14.16
N THR A 52 -16.28 -4.87 -15.04
CA THR A 52 -15.13 -5.78 -14.98
C THR A 52 -14.38 -5.59 -13.65
N ALA A 53 -14.12 -6.69 -12.94
CA ALA A 53 -13.35 -6.67 -11.71
C ALA A 53 -11.84 -6.63 -12.03
N PHE A 54 -11.11 -5.84 -11.25
CA PHE A 54 -9.65 -5.79 -11.21
C PHE A 54 -9.16 -6.07 -9.81
N PRO A 55 -8.01 -6.70 -9.62
CA PRO A 55 -7.39 -6.81 -8.31
C PRO A 55 -7.03 -5.41 -7.77
N PHE A 56 -7.40 -5.13 -6.53
CA PHE A 56 -7.10 -3.85 -5.87
C PHE A 56 -5.72 -3.82 -5.22
N GLY A 57 -5.13 -5.01 -4.99
CA GLY A 57 -3.87 -5.08 -4.25
C GLY A 57 -3.99 -4.34 -2.93
N SER A 58 -2.96 -3.57 -2.60
CA SER A 58 -2.88 -2.88 -1.31
C SER A 58 -3.98 -1.84 -1.03
N VAL A 59 -4.77 -1.41 -2.01
CA VAL A 59 -5.98 -0.60 -1.75
C VAL A 59 -6.96 -1.35 -0.83
N THR A 60 -6.92 -2.70 -0.80
CA THR A 60 -7.62 -3.53 0.16
C THR A 60 -7.40 -3.09 1.61
N LYS A 61 -6.21 -2.56 1.93
CA LYS A 61 -5.89 -2.10 3.29
C LYS A 61 -6.80 -0.97 3.75
N ALA A 62 -7.13 -0.05 2.87
CA ALA A 62 -8.07 1.03 3.21
C ALA A 62 -9.46 0.46 3.58
N PHE A 63 -9.92 -0.58 2.90
CA PHE A 63 -11.16 -1.27 3.25
C PHE A 63 -11.07 -2.01 4.60
N THR A 64 -9.98 -2.71 4.85
CA THR A 64 -9.73 -3.39 6.13
C THR A 64 -9.67 -2.37 7.27
N ALA A 65 -8.97 -1.24 7.07
CA ALA A 65 -8.88 -0.17 8.05
C ALA A 65 -10.24 0.47 8.35
N THR A 66 -11.07 0.68 7.31
CA THR A 66 -12.43 1.21 7.48
C THR A 66 -13.31 0.24 8.27
N LEU A 67 -13.22 -1.06 8.02
CA LEU A 67 -13.93 -2.07 8.80
C LEU A 67 -13.51 -2.07 10.27
N VAL A 68 -12.19 -1.97 10.54
CA VAL A 68 -11.69 -1.85 11.93
C VAL A 68 -12.19 -0.57 12.59
N ALA A 69 -12.24 0.55 11.87
CA ALA A 69 -12.78 1.81 12.38
C ALA A 69 -14.29 1.73 12.65
N GLN A 70 -15.07 0.99 11.85
CA GLN A 70 -16.49 0.71 12.14
C GLN A 70 -16.62 -0.07 13.44
N LEU A 71 -15.86 -1.16 13.61
CA LEU A 71 -15.87 -1.94 14.85
C LEU A 71 -15.44 -1.12 16.06
N ALA A 72 -14.50 -0.20 15.89
CA ALA A 72 -14.11 0.73 16.96
C ALA A 72 -15.22 1.75 17.27
N SER A 73 -15.92 2.26 16.26
CA SER A 73 -17.08 3.14 16.42
C SER A 73 -18.23 2.45 17.17
N ASP A 74 -18.41 1.16 16.96
CA ASP A 74 -19.43 0.34 17.61
C ASP A 74 -19.02 -0.13 19.02
N GLY A 75 -17.77 0.16 19.45
CA GLY A 75 -17.22 -0.23 20.75
C GLY A 75 -16.77 -1.70 20.85
N GLU A 76 -16.69 -2.41 19.72
CA GLU A 76 -16.25 -3.81 19.64
C GLU A 76 -14.73 -3.94 19.61
N VAL A 77 -14.00 -2.87 19.27
CA VAL A 77 -12.53 -2.81 19.22
C VAL A 77 -12.05 -1.51 19.84
N ASP A 78 -11.12 -1.59 20.80
CA ASP A 78 -10.34 -0.44 21.23
C ASP A 78 -9.03 -0.39 20.43
N LEU A 79 -8.80 0.71 19.69
CA LEU A 79 -7.62 0.86 18.85
C LEU A 79 -6.31 0.96 19.66
N ASP A 80 -6.39 1.34 20.92
CA ASP A 80 -5.26 1.57 21.81
C ASP A 80 -5.05 0.42 22.81
N GLU A 81 -5.95 -0.56 22.85
CA GLU A 81 -5.78 -1.76 23.66
C GLU A 81 -4.62 -2.61 23.13
N ALA A 82 -3.84 -3.19 24.06
CA ALA A 82 -2.74 -4.08 23.69
C ALA A 82 -3.26 -5.32 22.97
N LEU A 83 -2.70 -5.67 21.82
CA LEU A 83 -3.12 -6.86 21.06
C LEU A 83 -3.10 -8.15 21.89
N GLY A 84 -2.19 -8.27 22.86
CA GLY A 84 -2.12 -9.42 23.76
C GLY A 84 -3.32 -9.55 24.70
N GLU A 85 -4.12 -8.51 24.93
CA GLU A 85 -5.35 -8.59 25.72
C GLU A 85 -6.50 -9.16 24.88
N VAL A 86 -6.51 -8.86 23.58
CA VAL A 86 -7.58 -9.24 22.64
C VAL A 86 -7.27 -10.56 21.92
N LEU A 87 -6.04 -10.72 21.43
CA LEU A 87 -5.61 -11.89 20.65
C LEU A 87 -4.81 -12.86 21.52
N PRO A 88 -5.37 -14.03 21.91
CA PRO A 88 -4.68 -14.96 22.80
C PRO A 88 -3.29 -15.39 22.33
N GLU A 89 -3.08 -15.51 21.02
CA GLU A 89 -1.81 -15.87 20.41
C GLU A 89 -0.72 -14.79 20.54
N TRP A 90 -1.09 -13.57 20.96
CA TRP A 90 -0.17 -12.47 21.26
C TRP A 90 0.13 -12.31 22.74
N ARG A 91 -0.42 -13.17 23.59
CA ARG A 91 -0.12 -13.22 25.03
C ARG A 91 1.23 -13.89 25.24
N GLY A 92 2.24 -13.13 25.61
CA GLY A 92 3.53 -13.70 25.95
C GLY A 92 4.70 -12.73 25.76
N PRO A 93 5.90 -13.12 26.21
CA PRO A 93 7.09 -12.28 26.15
C PRO A 93 7.68 -12.14 24.73
N GLY A 94 7.04 -12.75 23.71
CA GLY A 94 7.58 -12.85 22.36
C GLY A 94 7.92 -11.50 21.72
N ASN A 95 7.12 -10.49 21.96
CA ASN A 95 7.35 -9.17 21.35
C ASN A 95 8.19 -8.21 22.19
N GLY A 96 8.63 -8.59 23.41
CA GLY A 96 9.67 -7.94 24.22
C GLY A 96 9.65 -6.40 24.31
N ALA A 97 8.68 -5.76 23.70
CA ALA A 97 8.59 -4.32 23.58
C ALA A 97 8.11 -3.74 24.92
N ALA A 98 8.81 -2.74 25.42
CA ALA A 98 8.35 -1.96 26.57
C ALA A 98 7.02 -1.25 26.27
N THR A 99 6.72 -0.99 24.99
CA THR A 99 5.47 -0.41 24.51
C THR A 99 4.61 -1.49 23.85
N PRO A 100 3.39 -1.74 24.34
CA PRO A 100 2.48 -2.71 23.76
C PRO A 100 2.14 -2.38 22.29
N LEU A 101 2.05 -3.41 21.46
CA LEU A 101 1.56 -3.28 20.10
C LEU A 101 0.03 -3.19 20.12
N THR A 102 -0.53 -2.23 19.38
CA THR A 102 -1.97 -1.95 19.33
C THR A 102 -2.49 -1.94 17.90
N ALA A 103 -3.82 -1.98 17.69
CA ALA A 103 -4.43 -1.87 16.38
C ALA A 103 -4.07 -0.54 15.69
N ARG A 104 -4.01 0.58 16.43
CA ARG A 104 -3.59 1.89 15.92
C ARG A 104 -2.19 1.84 15.30
N HIS A 105 -1.25 1.18 15.93
CA HIS A 105 0.10 1.00 15.40
C HIS A 105 0.11 0.23 14.08
N LEU A 106 -0.78 -0.76 13.92
CA LEU A 106 -0.89 -1.53 12.68
C LEU A 106 -1.55 -0.72 11.56
N LEU A 107 -2.62 0.02 11.86
CA LEU A 107 -3.31 0.90 10.92
C LEU A 107 -2.38 1.98 10.34
N THR A 108 -1.46 2.48 11.16
CA THR A 108 -0.52 3.55 10.79
C THR A 108 0.84 3.05 10.32
N HIS A 109 1.04 1.72 10.23
CA HIS A 109 2.32 1.10 9.90
C HIS A 109 3.47 1.51 10.84
N THR A 110 3.17 1.83 12.08
CA THR A 110 4.17 2.20 13.11
C THR A 110 4.41 1.09 14.13
N GLY A 111 3.90 -0.12 13.89
CA GLY A 111 3.98 -1.25 14.82
C GLY A 111 5.33 -1.97 14.87
N GLY A 112 6.22 -1.71 13.92
CA GLY A 112 7.53 -2.39 13.87
C GLY A 112 7.47 -3.85 13.39
N LEU A 113 6.33 -4.33 12.92
CA LEU A 113 6.25 -5.66 12.32
C LEU A 113 7.00 -5.70 10.98
N ILE A 114 7.55 -6.89 10.66
CA ILE A 114 8.14 -7.14 9.35
C ILE A 114 7.12 -6.89 8.23
N GLY A 115 7.61 -6.53 7.05
CA GLY A 115 6.77 -6.21 5.89
C GLY A 115 5.96 -7.40 5.40
N GLU A 116 6.64 -8.52 5.27
CA GLU A 116 6.11 -9.77 4.70
C GLU A 116 6.58 -10.96 5.51
N HIS A 117 5.68 -11.92 5.71
CA HIS A 117 5.95 -13.17 6.40
C HIS A 117 5.35 -14.32 5.56
N HIS A 118 6.20 -15.21 5.11
CA HIS A 118 5.78 -16.37 4.33
C HIS A 118 5.67 -17.58 5.26
N THR A 119 4.53 -18.28 5.16
CA THR A 119 4.27 -19.54 5.88
C THR A 119 3.89 -20.61 4.89
N ASP A 120 4.19 -21.88 5.22
CA ASP A 120 3.85 -23.04 4.38
C ASP A 120 2.37 -23.47 4.49
N ASP A 121 1.50 -22.63 5.02
CA ASP A 121 0.09 -22.91 5.32
C ASP A 121 -0.85 -22.90 4.10
N SER A 122 -0.32 -23.10 2.88
CA SER A 122 -1.10 -23.09 1.64
C SER A 122 -2.24 -24.12 1.61
N ALA A 123 -2.08 -25.27 2.27
CA ALA A 123 -3.08 -26.34 2.31
C ALA A 123 -4.29 -26.04 3.23
N SER A 124 -4.12 -25.20 4.23
CA SER A 124 -5.18 -24.81 5.17
C SER A 124 -4.90 -23.42 5.76
N PRO A 125 -5.09 -22.36 4.98
CA PRO A 125 -4.77 -21.01 5.43
C PRO A 125 -5.62 -20.62 6.63
N SER A 126 -4.98 -19.97 7.63
CA SER A 126 -5.62 -19.51 8.86
C SER A 126 -4.93 -18.27 9.37
N LEU A 127 -5.69 -17.17 9.52
CA LEU A 127 -5.14 -15.94 10.11
C LEU A 127 -4.65 -16.17 11.53
N LEU A 128 -5.35 -16.97 12.33
CA LEU A 128 -4.91 -17.32 13.69
C LEU A 128 -3.52 -17.97 13.71
N ARG A 129 -3.26 -18.99 12.85
CA ARG A 129 -1.93 -19.63 12.79
C ARG A 129 -0.87 -18.70 12.25
N TYR A 130 -1.22 -17.92 11.23
CA TYR A 130 -0.32 -16.93 10.64
C TYR A 130 0.09 -15.89 11.67
N THR A 131 -0.86 -15.32 12.41
CA THR A 131 -0.59 -14.28 13.42
C THR A 131 0.14 -14.85 14.64
N ALA A 132 -0.14 -16.10 15.02
CA ALA A 132 0.62 -16.80 16.06
C ALA A 132 2.10 -16.96 15.67
N SER A 133 2.41 -17.26 14.41
CA SER A 133 3.81 -17.32 13.96
C SER A 133 4.50 -15.95 13.97
N LEU A 134 3.77 -14.87 13.64
CA LEU A 134 4.27 -13.50 13.70
C LEU A 134 4.58 -13.05 15.13
N SER A 135 3.78 -13.45 16.11
CA SER A 135 3.92 -13.02 17.51
C SER A 135 5.25 -13.43 18.15
N SER A 136 5.93 -14.42 17.58
CA SER A 136 7.25 -14.89 18.02
C SER A 136 8.43 -14.15 17.39
N LEU A 137 8.19 -13.33 16.35
CA LEU A 137 9.24 -12.64 15.63
C LEU A 137 9.61 -11.31 16.31
N PRO A 138 10.89 -10.91 16.25
CA PRO A 138 11.31 -9.63 16.80
C PRO A 138 10.74 -8.46 15.97
N LEU A 139 10.39 -7.38 16.67
CA LEU A 139 10.03 -6.13 16.01
C LEU A 139 11.26 -5.43 15.41
N LEU A 140 11.07 -4.75 14.30
CA LEU A 140 12.10 -3.95 13.63
C LEU A 140 12.49 -2.72 14.47
N HIS A 141 11.52 -2.15 15.17
CA HIS A 141 11.65 -0.98 16.04
C HIS A 141 10.52 -1.01 17.08
N THR A 142 10.67 -0.21 18.13
CA THR A 142 9.62 -0.02 19.15
C THR A 142 8.34 0.53 18.52
N PRO A 143 7.15 -0.02 18.86
CA PRO A 143 5.87 0.50 18.37
C PRO A 143 5.72 2.01 18.61
N GLY A 144 5.21 2.73 17.62
CA GLY A 144 4.99 4.17 17.68
C GLY A 144 6.23 5.04 17.45
N THR A 145 7.39 4.47 17.05
CA THR A 145 8.62 5.28 16.88
C THR A 145 9.01 5.53 15.43
N GLN A 146 8.68 4.62 14.51
CA GLN A 146 9.08 4.68 13.11
C GLN A 146 7.99 4.10 12.21
N PHE A 147 7.96 4.54 10.96
CA PHE A 147 7.10 3.96 9.93
C PHE A 147 7.79 2.79 9.23
N SER A 148 7.10 1.67 9.10
CA SER A 148 7.50 0.56 8.24
C SER A 148 6.26 -0.11 7.66
N TYR A 149 6.04 0.05 6.35
CA TYR A 149 4.90 -0.54 5.65
C TYR A 149 4.88 -2.06 5.82
N SER A 150 3.76 -2.62 6.29
CA SER A 150 3.64 -4.03 6.62
C SER A 150 2.34 -4.65 6.10
N ASN A 151 2.46 -5.66 5.22
CA ASN A 151 1.37 -6.54 4.84
C ASN A 151 0.98 -7.46 6.02
N ALA A 152 1.98 -7.92 6.76
CA ALA A 152 1.80 -8.77 7.94
C ALA A 152 0.93 -8.08 9.01
N GLY A 153 1.14 -6.78 9.23
CA GLY A 153 0.31 -5.98 10.15
C GLY A 153 -1.17 -5.98 9.78
N TYR A 154 -1.48 -5.93 8.49
CA TYR A 154 -2.87 -5.98 8.02
C TYR A 154 -3.50 -7.37 8.08
N SER A 155 -2.70 -8.44 8.00
CA SER A 155 -3.18 -9.78 8.34
C SER A 155 -3.56 -9.90 9.81
N VAL A 156 -2.81 -9.23 10.72
CA VAL A 156 -3.17 -9.15 12.15
C VAL A 156 -4.46 -8.35 12.34
N LEU A 157 -4.65 -7.23 11.64
CA LEU A 157 -5.93 -6.50 11.67
C LEU A 157 -7.09 -7.35 11.14
N GLY A 158 -6.87 -8.17 10.10
CA GLY A 158 -7.87 -9.14 9.64
C GLY A 158 -8.21 -10.18 10.70
N ARG A 159 -7.22 -10.66 11.45
CA ARG A 159 -7.44 -11.58 12.59
C ARG A 159 -8.19 -10.90 13.74
N LEU A 160 -7.90 -9.62 14.01
CA LEU A 160 -8.65 -8.83 15.00
C LEU A 160 -10.14 -8.70 14.60
N VAL A 161 -10.42 -8.48 13.31
CA VAL A 161 -11.79 -8.49 12.79
C VAL A 161 -12.47 -9.84 13.02
N GLU A 162 -11.76 -10.97 12.77
CA GLU A 162 -12.31 -12.32 13.03
C GLU A 162 -12.63 -12.53 14.51
N GLU A 163 -11.77 -12.07 15.42
CA GLU A 163 -12.00 -12.17 16.86
C GLU A 163 -13.21 -11.36 17.31
N ALA A 164 -13.30 -10.11 16.87
CA ALA A 164 -14.39 -9.19 17.24
C ALA A 164 -15.75 -9.62 16.68
N THR A 165 -15.79 -10.22 15.47
CA THR A 165 -17.04 -10.54 14.80
C THR A 165 -17.47 -12.00 14.92
N GLY A 166 -16.56 -12.90 15.29
CA GLY A 166 -16.78 -14.35 15.30
C GLY A 166 -16.91 -14.99 13.89
N GLY A 167 -16.75 -14.21 12.83
CA GLY A 167 -16.78 -14.64 11.43
C GLY A 167 -15.40 -14.48 10.76
N THR A 168 -15.29 -14.81 9.48
CA THR A 168 -14.08 -14.54 8.71
C THR A 168 -13.98 -13.05 8.36
N TRP A 169 -12.74 -12.53 8.17
CA TRP A 169 -12.52 -11.17 7.67
C TRP A 169 -13.35 -10.88 6.40
N ARG A 170 -13.42 -11.85 5.49
CA ARG A 170 -14.19 -11.72 4.25
C ARG A 170 -15.69 -11.54 4.51
N GLU A 171 -16.29 -12.36 5.38
CA GLU A 171 -17.71 -12.27 5.71
C GLU A 171 -18.04 -10.96 6.41
N ALA A 172 -17.18 -10.53 7.33
CA ALA A 172 -17.32 -9.25 8.02
C ALA A 172 -17.22 -8.08 7.02
N LEU A 173 -16.19 -8.06 6.18
CA LEU A 173 -16.02 -7.01 5.16
C LEU A 173 -17.22 -6.94 4.22
N GLN A 174 -17.69 -8.08 3.73
CA GLN A 174 -18.83 -8.15 2.82
C GLN A 174 -20.12 -7.67 3.49
N SER A 175 -20.35 -8.04 4.76
CA SER A 175 -21.60 -7.76 5.45
C SER A 175 -21.68 -6.34 5.99
N PHE A 176 -20.59 -5.84 6.58
CA PHE A 176 -20.61 -4.56 7.29
C PHE A 176 -20.22 -3.39 6.41
N LEU A 177 -19.44 -3.61 5.34
CA LEU A 177 -18.95 -2.52 4.52
C LEU A 177 -19.38 -2.62 3.05
N LEU A 178 -19.10 -3.74 2.36
CA LEU A 178 -19.28 -3.79 0.90
C LEU A 178 -20.75 -3.79 0.48
N ARG A 179 -21.58 -4.65 1.08
CA ARG A 179 -23.02 -4.72 0.77
C ARG A 179 -23.75 -3.41 1.07
N PRO A 180 -23.52 -2.72 2.21
CA PRO A 180 -24.14 -1.41 2.47
C PRO A 180 -23.70 -0.30 1.51
N LEU A 181 -22.55 -0.43 0.85
CA LEU A 181 -22.05 0.49 -0.18
C LEU A 181 -22.46 0.08 -1.61
N ASP A 182 -23.26 -1.00 -1.74
CA ASP A 182 -23.63 -1.61 -3.02
C ASP A 182 -22.41 -2.05 -3.87
N ILE A 183 -21.32 -2.42 -3.19
CA ILE A 183 -20.10 -2.91 -3.82
C ILE A 183 -20.22 -4.43 -4.02
N SER A 184 -20.04 -4.88 -5.28
CA SER A 184 -19.98 -6.29 -5.63
C SER A 184 -18.54 -6.77 -5.72
N PRO A 185 -17.99 -7.36 -4.66
CA PRO A 185 -16.57 -7.67 -4.59
C PRO A 185 -16.19 -8.87 -5.46
N HIS A 186 -14.92 -8.87 -5.89
CA HIS A 186 -14.20 -10.07 -6.29
C HIS A 186 -13.11 -10.34 -5.24
N PHE A 187 -13.19 -11.45 -4.54
CA PHE A 187 -12.12 -11.88 -3.63
C PHE A 187 -11.15 -12.78 -4.38
N LEU A 188 -9.84 -12.51 -4.28
CA LEU A 188 -8.81 -13.30 -4.95
C LEU A 188 -8.71 -14.73 -4.41
N HIS A 189 -9.19 -14.96 -3.18
CA HIS A 189 -9.21 -16.26 -2.52
C HIS A 189 -10.60 -16.65 -2.03
N GLY A 190 -10.85 -17.96 -1.98
CA GLY A 190 -12.11 -18.52 -1.52
C GLY A 190 -13.18 -18.63 -2.62
N PRO A 191 -14.44 -18.92 -2.24
CA PRO A 191 -15.53 -19.06 -3.20
C PRO A 191 -15.76 -17.78 -3.98
N ARG A 192 -16.08 -17.87 -5.27
CA ARG A 192 -16.45 -16.69 -6.07
C ARG A 192 -17.66 -15.99 -5.47
N SER A 193 -17.60 -14.68 -5.37
CA SER A 193 -18.71 -13.82 -4.97
C SER A 193 -19.25 -13.12 -6.21
N GLY A 194 -20.34 -13.65 -6.79
CA GLY A 194 -20.99 -13.05 -7.96
C GLY A 194 -20.40 -13.49 -9.32
N ASP A 195 -20.97 -12.93 -10.38
CA ASP A 195 -20.73 -13.32 -11.78
C ASP A 195 -19.73 -12.38 -12.49
N ARG A 196 -19.11 -11.42 -11.78
CA ARG A 196 -18.17 -10.47 -12.40
C ARG A 196 -16.95 -11.17 -12.96
N SER A 197 -16.60 -10.82 -14.20
CA SER A 197 -15.36 -11.28 -14.83
C SER A 197 -14.16 -10.54 -14.24
N LEU A 198 -13.13 -11.26 -13.87
CA LEU A 198 -11.86 -10.70 -13.43
C LEU A 198 -10.96 -10.42 -14.64
N ALA A 199 -10.36 -9.25 -14.70
CA ALA A 199 -9.31 -8.94 -15.67
C ALA A 199 -8.02 -9.70 -15.34
N GLN A 200 -7.44 -10.34 -16.37
CA GLN A 200 -6.17 -11.06 -16.27
C GLN A 200 -5.02 -10.06 -16.06
N GLY A 201 -4.18 -10.28 -15.07
CA GLY A 201 -2.98 -9.48 -14.83
C GLY A 201 -1.90 -9.73 -15.90
N HIS A 202 -1.08 -8.69 -16.19
CA HIS A 202 0.01 -8.79 -17.17
C HIS A 202 1.31 -8.18 -16.64
N ALA A 203 2.40 -8.92 -16.80
CA ALA A 203 3.74 -8.37 -16.64
C ALA A 203 4.14 -7.60 -17.90
N VAL A 204 4.52 -6.34 -17.74
CA VAL A 204 5.04 -5.47 -18.80
C VAL A 204 6.49 -5.12 -18.46
N ARG A 205 7.41 -5.44 -19.36
CA ARG A 205 8.83 -5.09 -19.22
C ARG A 205 9.14 -3.85 -20.07
N PRO A 206 9.67 -2.77 -19.50
CA PRO A 206 10.02 -1.56 -20.25
C PRO A 206 10.94 -1.89 -21.44
N GLY A 207 10.53 -1.45 -22.64
CA GLY A 207 11.29 -1.66 -23.87
C GLY A 207 11.41 -3.11 -24.36
N ARG A 208 10.66 -4.07 -23.79
CA ARG A 208 10.73 -5.48 -24.15
C ARG A 208 9.36 -6.14 -24.24
N GLY A 209 8.92 -6.38 -25.49
CA GLY A 209 7.85 -7.34 -25.80
C GLY A 209 6.43 -6.88 -25.47
N LEU A 210 5.51 -7.79 -25.75
CA LEU A 210 4.07 -7.64 -25.49
C LEU A 210 3.77 -7.95 -24.02
N PRO A 211 2.66 -7.42 -23.46
CA PRO A 211 2.16 -7.79 -22.14
C PRO A 211 2.00 -9.31 -22.00
N GLN A 212 2.56 -9.88 -20.93
CA GLN A 212 2.51 -11.31 -20.68
C GLN A 212 1.55 -11.60 -19.53
N PRO A 213 0.55 -12.47 -19.69
CA PRO A 213 -0.35 -12.87 -18.61
C PRO A 213 0.42 -13.44 -17.41
N VAL A 214 0.02 -13.04 -16.20
CA VAL A 214 0.55 -13.55 -14.93
C VAL A 214 -0.60 -13.89 -13.98
N GLU A 215 -0.44 -14.95 -13.21
CA GLU A 215 -1.41 -15.31 -12.17
C GLU A 215 -1.02 -14.62 -10.86
N PRO A 216 -2.00 -14.08 -10.11
CA PRO A 216 -1.73 -13.54 -8.79
C PRO A 216 -1.18 -14.61 -7.84
N ALA A 217 -0.05 -14.31 -7.20
CA ALA A 217 0.60 -15.21 -6.23
C ALA A 217 0.40 -14.75 -4.78
N LEU A 218 -0.62 -13.93 -4.50
CA LEU A 218 -0.92 -13.44 -3.16
C LEU A 218 -1.24 -14.61 -2.21
N PRO A 219 -0.55 -14.78 -1.07
CA PRO A 219 -0.93 -15.79 -0.08
C PRO A 219 -2.33 -15.53 0.49
N PRO A 220 -3.16 -16.58 0.73
CA PRO A 220 -4.50 -16.41 1.30
C PRO A 220 -4.53 -15.68 2.66
N THR A 221 -3.50 -15.86 3.47
CA THR A 221 -3.33 -15.18 4.76
C THR A 221 -3.06 -13.67 4.62
N TRP A 222 -2.73 -13.19 3.42
CA TRP A 222 -2.57 -11.77 3.12
C TRP A 222 -3.84 -11.15 2.52
N ALA A 223 -4.97 -11.89 2.48
CA ALA A 223 -6.23 -11.36 1.96
C ALA A 223 -6.64 -10.01 2.58
N PRO A 224 -6.50 -9.77 3.91
CA PRO A 224 -6.80 -8.46 4.51
C PRO A 224 -5.87 -7.32 4.04
N ALA A 225 -4.70 -7.66 3.51
CA ALA A 225 -3.72 -6.71 3.00
C ALA A 225 -3.81 -6.45 1.49
N GLY A 226 -4.41 -7.36 0.70
CA GLY A 226 -4.35 -7.25 -0.76
C GLY A 226 -5.35 -8.09 -1.55
N GLY A 227 -6.26 -8.82 -0.90
CA GLY A 227 -7.08 -9.86 -1.53
C GLY A 227 -8.43 -9.41 -2.09
N LEU A 228 -8.74 -8.10 -2.10
CA LEU A 228 -9.98 -7.56 -2.64
C LEU A 228 -9.80 -7.14 -4.11
N GLY A 229 -10.86 -7.24 -4.88
CA GLY A 229 -10.98 -6.72 -6.24
C GLY A 229 -12.40 -6.22 -6.51
N GLY A 230 -12.53 -5.44 -7.57
CA GLY A 230 -13.79 -4.83 -8.01
C GLY A 230 -13.54 -3.86 -9.16
N SER A 231 -14.47 -2.96 -9.42
CA SER A 231 -14.40 -1.95 -10.48
C SER A 231 -13.94 -0.59 -9.95
N ALA A 232 -13.62 0.34 -10.85
CA ALA A 232 -13.36 1.74 -10.50
C ALA A 232 -14.61 2.42 -9.90
N GLU A 233 -15.81 2.03 -10.30
CA GLU A 233 -17.07 2.52 -9.70
C GLU A 233 -17.22 2.07 -8.24
N ASP A 234 -16.86 0.82 -7.92
CA ASP A 234 -16.82 0.33 -6.54
C ASP A 234 -15.86 1.14 -5.68
N LEU A 235 -14.72 1.52 -6.23
CA LEU A 235 -13.73 2.37 -5.54
C LEU A 235 -14.27 3.79 -5.31
N ILE A 236 -15.02 4.36 -6.26
CA ILE A 236 -15.68 5.65 -6.07
C ILE A 236 -16.76 5.56 -4.99
N ALA A 237 -17.53 4.48 -4.92
CA ALA A 237 -18.49 4.27 -3.81
C ALA A 237 -17.78 4.25 -2.44
N PHE A 238 -16.62 3.59 -2.36
CA PHE A 238 -15.77 3.62 -1.17
C PHE A 238 -15.22 5.02 -0.87
N CYS A 239 -14.73 5.76 -1.87
CA CYS A 239 -14.26 7.14 -1.68
C CYS A 239 -15.39 8.07 -1.20
N ARG A 240 -16.61 7.91 -1.74
CA ARG A 240 -17.80 8.66 -1.30
C ARG A 240 -18.16 8.39 0.17
N LEU A 241 -17.91 7.19 0.71
CA LEU A 241 -18.02 6.95 2.14
C LEU A 241 -17.10 7.90 2.92
N HIS A 242 -15.83 8.00 2.51
CA HIS A 242 -14.81 8.79 3.19
C HIS A 242 -14.96 10.30 3.00
N THR A 243 -15.52 10.76 1.87
CA THR A 243 -15.88 12.18 1.68
C THR A 243 -17.21 12.55 2.33
N GLY A 244 -17.96 11.57 2.86
CA GLY A 244 -19.29 11.82 3.45
C GLY A 244 -20.41 12.00 2.44
N THR A 245 -20.13 11.88 1.13
CA THR A 245 -21.12 12.09 0.05
C THR A 245 -21.93 10.84 -0.28
N HIS A 246 -21.55 9.65 0.22
CA HIS A 246 -22.36 8.45 0.08
C HIS A 246 -23.59 8.50 0.98
N PRO A 247 -24.81 8.11 0.51
CA PRO A 247 -26.03 8.15 1.31
C PRO A 247 -25.97 7.38 2.63
N ALA A 248 -25.17 6.31 2.69
CA ALA A 248 -24.98 5.50 3.88
C ALA A 248 -23.80 5.96 4.76
N ALA A 249 -23.05 7.02 4.40
CA ALA A 249 -21.79 7.37 5.04
C ALA A 249 -21.90 7.50 6.56
N ASN A 250 -22.78 8.37 7.06
CA ASN A 250 -22.92 8.60 8.50
C ASN A 250 -23.52 7.42 9.27
N ARG A 251 -24.24 6.52 8.58
CA ARG A 251 -24.74 5.29 9.18
C ARG A 251 -23.65 4.22 9.30
N LEU A 252 -22.73 4.17 8.36
CA LEU A 252 -21.65 3.19 8.32
C LEU A 252 -20.46 3.60 9.18
N LEU A 253 -20.14 4.90 9.17
CA LEU A 253 -19.03 5.46 9.94
C LEU A 253 -19.35 6.93 10.23
N ALA A 254 -19.63 7.24 11.48
CA ALA A 254 -19.93 8.61 11.89
C ALA A 254 -18.81 9.58 11.50
N GLU A 255 -19.15 10.84 11.26
CA GLU A 255 -18.20 11.86 10.77
C GLU A 255 -16.96 11.98 11.66
N GLU A 256 -17.12 11.93 12.98
CA GLU A 256 -16.02 12.00 13.94
C GLU A 256 -15.00 10.86 13.75
N HIS A 257 -15.49 9.62 13.56
CA HIS A 257 -14.62 8.45 13.34
C HIS A 257 -14.00 8.48 11.95
N ARG A 258 -14.74 8.98 10.95
CA ARG A 258 -14.24 9.17 9.59
C ARG A 258 -13.11 10.20 9.57
N SER A 259 -13.28 11.33 10.26
CA SER A 259 -12.24 12.35 10.42
C SER A 259 -11.03 11.80 11.16
N ALA A 260 -11.23 11.05 12.26
CA ALA A 260 -10.13 10.44 13.00
C ALA A 260 -9.32 9.44 12.16
N MET A 261 -9.96 8.73 11.21
CA MET A 261 -9.23 7.89 10.25
C MET A 261 -8.35 8.70 9.29
N GLN A 262 -8.68 9.95 9.04
CA GLN A 262 -8.02 10.82 8.06
C GLN A 262 -6.92 11.67 8.68
N ASP A 263 -6.87 11.74 10.01
CA ASP A 263 -5.84 12.49 10.73
C ASP A 263 -4.48 11.82 10.57
N PRO A 264 -3.45 12.58 10.13
CA PRO A 264 -2.12 12.01 9.94
C PRO A 264 -1.48 11.64 11.27
N CYS A 265 -0.88 10.46 11.30
CA CYS A 265 -0.03 10.05 12.43
C CYS A 265 1.33 10.78 12.34
N PRO A 266 1.71 11.59 13.33
CA PRO A 266 2.93 12.42 13.24
C PRO A 266 4.24 11.65 13.07
N VAL A 267 4.30 10.40 13.57
CA VAL A 267 5.49 9.55 13.46
C VAL A 267 5.47 8.65 12.21
N ALA A 268 4.35 8.64 11.49
CA ALA A 268 4.20 7.84 10.28
C ALA A 268 4.73 8.62 9.06
N ASP A 269 6.05 8.61 8.88
CA ASP A 269 6.71 9.19 7.72
C ASP A 269 6.99 8.10 6.66
N PRO A 270 6.10 7.98 5.64
CA PRO A 270 6.20 6.96 4.60
C PRO A 270 7.18 7.37 3.49
N PHE A 271 8.36 7.80 3.85
CA PHE A 271 9.40 8.30 2.96
C PHE A 271 9.54 7.46 1.68
N GLY A 272 9.35 8.09 0.53
CA GLY A 272 9.40 7.43 -0.78
C GLY A 272 8.08 6.77 -1.23
N MET A 273 6.97 6.94 -0.47
CA MET A 273 5.64 6.41 -0.82
C MET A 273 4.54 7.47 -0.83
N ALA A 274 4.50 8.35 0.16
CA ALA A 274 3.47 9.37 0.34
C ALA A 274 4.00 10.51 1.22
N ASP A 275 3.22 11.58 1.37
CA ASP A 275 3.56 12.75 2.17
C ASP A 275 3.14 12.62 3.64
N GLY A 276 2.48 11.53 3.99
CA GLY A 276 2.06 11.19 5.35
C GLY A 276 1.17 9.95 5.35
N TRP A 277 0.84 9.46 6.55
CA TRP A 277 -0.01 8.29 6.71
C TRP A 277 -0.98 8.47 7.88
N ALA A 278 -2.21 8.03 7.67
CA ALA A 278 -3.27 8.01 8.66
C ALA A 278 -3.73 6.55 8.93
N HIS A 279 -4.94 6.33 9.39
CA HIS A 279 -5.43 4.96 9.62
C HIS A 279 -5.78 4.26 8.30
N GLY A 280 -4.79 3.61 7.68
CA GLY A 280 -4.95 2.89 6.42
C GLY A 280 -5.09 3.76 5.18
N LEU A 281 -4.84 5.04 5.30
CA LEU A 281 -4.92 6.04 4.24
C LEU A 281 -3.60 6.79 4.15
N ALA A 282 -3.06 6.89 2.94
CA ALA A 282 -1.92 7.74 2.63
C ALA A 282 -2.38 9.16 2.34
N ARG A 283 -1.55 10.16 2.67
CA ARG A 283 -1.73 11.55 2.28
C ARG A 283 -0.87 11.88 1.07
N TYR A 284 -1.41 12.72 0.18
CA TYR A 284 -0.76 13.10 -1.06
C TYR A 284 -0.79 14.61 -1.26
N GLY A 285 0.39 15.20 -1.37
CA GLY A 285 0.58 16.65 -1.55
C GLY A 285 1.04 17.36 -0.28
N PRO A 286 1.29 18.67 -0.36
CA PRO A 286 1.80 19.46 0.77
C PRO A 286 0.84 19.41 1.96
N PRO A 287 1.26 19.87 3.16
CA PRO A 287 0.42 19.85 4.37
C PRO A 287 -0.93 20.58 4.23
N SER A 288 -1.03 21.51 3.27
CA SER A 288 -2.28 22.18 2.91
C SER A 288 -3.19 21.38 1.97
N SER A 289 -2.75 20.23 1.48
CA SER A 289 -3.54 19.36 0.62
C SER A 289 -4.35 18.40 1.46
N ASP A 290 -5.64 18.26 1.15
CA ASP A 290 -6.55 17.33 1.81
C ASP A 290 -6.73 16.03 1.03
N TRP A 291 -5.86 15.76 0.06
CA TRP A 291 -5.94 14.53 -0.73
C TRP A 291 -5.44 13.32 0.07
N LEU A 292 -6.33 12.34 0.18
CA LEU A 292 -6.09 11.03 0.78
C LEU A 292 -6.28 9.94 -0.26
N GLY A 293 -5.83 8.74 0.06
CA GLY A 293 -6.04 7.60 -0.82
C GLY A 293 -5.14 6.42 -0.49
N HIS A 294 -4.97 5.56 -1.46
CA HIS A 294 -4.06 4.41 -1.37
C HIS A 294 -3.66 3.94 -2.76
N ASP A 295 -2.44 3.46 -2.89
CA ASP A 295 -1.94 2.80 -4.09
C ASP A 295 -1.89 1.28 -3.85
N GLY A 296 -2.18 0.52 -4.87
CA GLY A 296 -2.17 -0.93 -4.82
C GLY A 296 -1.52 -1.55 -6.04
N THR A 297 -0.72 -2.57 -5.80
CA THR A 297 -0.19 -3.45 -6.83
C THR A 297 -0.35 -4.89 -6.38
N VAL A 298 -0.63 -5.76 -7.32
CA VAL A 298 -0.55 -7.21 -7.19
C VAL A 298 -0.11 -7.74 -8.53
N ASP A 299 0.42 -8.94 -8.60
CA ASP A 299 1.02 -9.48 -9.82
C ASP A 299 0.20 -9.17 -11.08
N GLY A 300 0.78 -8.30 -11.92
CA GLY A 300 0.17 -7.92 -13.19
C GLY A 300 -0.96 -6.91 -13.13
N ALA A 301 -1.23 -6.26 -12.00
CA ALA A 301 -2.26 -5.22 -11.87
C ALA A 301 -1.78 -4.05 -11.02
N ALA A 302 -2.34 -2.86 -11.27
CA ALA A 302 -2.18 -1.68 -10.44
C ALA A 302 -3.52 -0.96 -10.25
N CYS A 303 -3.72 -0.42 -9.05
CA CYS A 303 -4.94 0.23 -8.62
C CYS A 303 -4.61 1.47 -7.80
N HIS A 304 -5.29 2.57 -8.06
CA HIS A 304 -5.04 3.84 -7.39
C HIS A 304 -6.35 4.52 -7.04
N ILE A 305 -6.46 5.04 -5.82
CA ILE A 305 -7.56 5.90 -5.40
C ILE A 305 -7.02 7.19 -4.80
N ARG A 306 -7.68 8.29 -5.12
CA ARG A 306 -7.50 9.59 -4.46
C ARG A 306 -8.86 10.19 -4.19
N PHE A 307 -9.04 10.77 -3.02
CA PHE A 307 -10.25 11.51 -2.67
C PHE A 307 -9.90 12.71 -1.78
N ASN A 308 -10.71 13.73 -1.87
CA ASN A 308 -10.57 14.96 -1.08
C ASN A 308 -11.83 15.15 -0.22
N PRO A 309 -11.75 14.96 1.10
CA PRO A 309 -12.90 15.16 1.99
C PRO A 309 -13.47 16.57 1.97
N GLY A 310 -12.63 17.59 1.75
CA GLY A 310 -13.04 18.98 1.74
C GLY A 310 -13.87 19.38 0.52
N THR A 311 -13.58 18.79 -0.67
CA THR A 311 -14.29 19.10 -1.93
C THR A 311 -15.29 18.02 -2.33
N GLY A 312 -15.19 16.82 -1.78
CA GLY A 312 -15.99 15.65 -2.19
C GLY A 312 -15.51 15.00 -3.50
N GLU A 313 -14.40 15.48 -4.06
CA GLU A 313 -13.83 14.92 -5.28
C GLU A 313 -13.15 13.57 -5.02
N ALA A 314 -13.28 12.68 -6.00
CA ALA A 314 -12.54 11.41 -5.97
C ALA A 314 -12.20 10.93 -7.37
N VAL A 315 -11.08 10.20 -7.48
CA VAL A 315 -10.64 9.53 -8.69
C VAL A 315 -10.14 8.13 -8.37
N ALA A 316 -10.48 7.19 -9.24
CA ALA A 316 -10.04 5.79 -9.16
C ALA A 316 -9.56 5.31 -10.52
N LEU A 317 -8.41 4.65 -10.56
CA LEU A 317 -7.88 3.98 -11.74
C LEU A 317 -7.60 2.52 -11.39
N THR A 318 -8.11 1.61 -12.22
CA THR A 318 -7.77 0.17 -12.18
C THR A 318 -7.16 -0.26 -13.50
N THR A 319 -6.12 -1.08 -13.45
CA THR A 319 -5.40 -1.55 -14.64
C THR A 319 -5.00 -3.02 -14.48
N ASN A 320 -4.88 -3.72 -15.62
CA ASN A 320 -4.43 -5.10 -15.63
C ASN A 320 -2.99 -5.25 -16.16
N ALA A 321 -2.10 -4.35 -15.72
CA ALA A 321 -0.67 -4.42 -16.08
C ALA A 321 0.24 -3.90 -14.95
N THR A 322 1.46 -4.43 -14.87
CA THR A 322 2.50 -3.90 -13.95
C THR A 322 2.90 -2.45 -14.29
N SER A 323 2.71 -2.01 -15.53
CA SER A 323 2.91 -0.62 -15.98
C SER A 323 1.74 0.32 -15.63
N GLY A 324 0.71 -0.17 -14.95
CA GLY A 324 -0.44 0.63 -14.54
C GLY A 324 -0.08 1.82 -13.66
N THR A 325 0.96 1.71 -12.83
CA THR A 325 1.47 2.85 -12.05
C THR A 325 2.03 3.97 -12.95
N SER A 326 2.70 3.62 -14.05
CA SER A 326 3.14 4.63 -15.02
C SER A 326 1.96 5.30 -15.71
N LEU A 327 0.92 4.53 -16.06
CA LEU A 327 -0.33 5.07 -16.59
C LEU A 327 -0.99 6.02 -15.57
N TRP A 328 -0.99 5.68 -14.26
CA TRP A 328 -1.52 6.55 -13.21
C TRP A 328 -0.86 7.93 -13.22
N PHE A 329 0.46 8.00 -13.26
CA PHE A 329 1.18 9.28 -13.31
C PHE A 329 0.82 10.10 -14.55
N ASP A 330 0.69 9.46 -15.73
CA ASP A 330 0.24 10.13 -16.94
C ASP A 330 -1.20 10.64 -16.82
N VAL A 331 -2.12 9.85 -16.22
CA VAL A 331 -3.51 10.24 -15.98
C VAL A 331 -3.59 11.41 -15.00
N VAL A 332 -2.85 11.39 -13.90
CA VAL A 332 -2.81 12.54 -12.98
C VAL A 332 -2.29 13.80 -13.65
N ALA A 333 -1.25 13.69 -14.48
CA ALA A 333 -0.73 14.84 -15.23
C ALA A 333 -1.79 15.39 -16.22
N GLU A 334 -2.55 14.53 -16.87
CA GLU A 334 -3.66 14.93 -17.74
C GLU A 334 -4.78 15.62 -16.97
N LEU A 335 -5.25 15.03 -15.86
CA LEU A 335 -6.28 15.61 -15.00
C LEU A 335 -5.88 17.01 -14.51
N ARG A 336 -4.62 17.20 -14.11
CA ARG A 336 -4.08 18.50 -13.71
C ARG A 336 -4.07 19.51 -14.86
N SER A 337 -3.78 19.06 -16.08
CA SER A 337 -3.85 19.94 -17.28
C SER A 337 -5.27 20.44 -17.55
N LEU A 338 -6.28 19.69 -17.10
CA LEU A 338 -7.70 20.06 -17.14
C LEU A 338 -8.16 20.90 -15.93
N GLY A 339 -7.24 21.25 -15.04
CA GLY A 339 -7.51 22.09 -13.85
C GLY A 339 -7.93 21.30 -12.59
N LEU A 340 -7.83 19.97 -12.63
CA LEU A 340 -8.12 19.12 -11.46
C LEU A 340 -6.84 18.87 -10.69
N ASP A 341 -6.73 19.44 -9.49
CA ASP A 341 -5.51 19.33 -8.67
C ASP A 341 -5.52 18.03 -7.85
N VAL A 342 -5.42 16.91 -8.56
CA VAL A 342 -5.35 15.57 -7.91
C VAL A 342 -4.05 15.44 -7.13
N GLY A 343 -4.16 15.03 -5.87
CA GLY A 343 -3.01 14.80 -4.99
C GLY A 343 -2.08 13.70 -5.50
N GLU A 344 -0.78 13.94 -5.42
CA GLU A 344 0.27 13.00 -5.82
C GLU A 344 1.51 13.23 -4.97
N TYR A 345 2.13 12.13 -4.55
CA TYR A 345 3.42 12.19 -3.90
C TYR A 345 4.50 12.65 -4.87
N ARG A 346 5.23 13.68 -4.48
CA ARG A 346 6.40 14.15 -5.19
C ARG A 346 7.60 14.00 -4.29
N LEU A 347 8.51 13.15 -4.73
CA LEU A 347 9.82 13.10 -4.10
C LEU A 347 10.41 14.51 -4.04
N PRO A 348 10.85 14.99 -2.87
CA PRO A 348 11.68 16.17 -2.81
C PRO A 348 12.86 15.99 -3.77
N ALA A 349 13.17 17.03 -4.54
CA ALA A 349 14.40 16.99 -5.34
C ALA A 349 15.56 16.68 -4.38
N PRO A 350 16.40 15.66 -4.68
CA PRO A 350 17.52 15.35 -3.81
C PRO A 350 18.37 16.59 -3.67
N ALA A 351 18.79 16.88 -2.44
CA ALA A 351 19.84 17.87 -2.19
C ALA A 351 21.05 17.56 -3.06
N ALA A 352 21.89 18.55 -3.35
CA ALA A 352 23.12 18.29 -4.07
C ALA A 352 23.89 17.12 -3.41
N PRO A 353 24.57 16.24 -4.17
CA PRO A 353 25.41 15.20 -3.59
C PRO A 353 26.34 15.84 -2.56
N SER A 354 26.45 15.23 -1.38
CA SER A 354 27.37 15.73 -0.36
C SER A 354 28.80 15.78 -0.94
N ALA A 355 29.38 16.95 -0.98
CA ALA A 355 30.64 17.22 -1.66
C ALA A 355 31.86 16.51 -1.00
N ALA A 356 31.68 15.98 0.20
CA ALA A 356 32.69 15.20 0.91
C ALA A 356 31.99 14.17 1.79
N THR A 357 31.75 12.99 1.24
CA THR A 357 31.29 11.87 2.09
C THR A 357 32.45 11.45 2.98
N ASP A 358 32.37 11.79 4.26
CA ASP A 358 33.39 11.41 5.26
C ASP A 358 33.49 9.88 5.28
N ARG A 359 34.66 9.33 5.13
CA ARG A 359 34.92 7.89 5.20
C ARG A 359 34.45 7.27 6.50
N SER A 360 34.45 8.04 7.60
CA SER A 360 33.93 7.59 8.89
C SER A 360 32.41 7.36 8.82
N LEU A 361 31.66 8.25 8.16
CA LEU A 361 30.22 8.09 7.91
C LEU A 361 29.95 6.85 7.05
N LEU A 362 30.69 6.66 5.95
CA LEU A 362 30.51 5.46 5.10
C LEU A 362 30.68 4.18 5.91
N THR A 363 31.65 4.14 6.81
CA THR A 363 31.89 2.98 7.67
C THR A 363 30.71 2.70 8.62
N LEU A 364 30.05 3.74 9.11
CA LEU A 364 28.86 3.61 9.98
C LEU A 364 27.65 3.04 9.23
N LEU A 365 27.56 3.26 7.91
CA LEU A 365 26.43 2.82 7.08
C LEU A 365 26.59 1.40 6.55
N VAL A 366 27.81 0.87 6.50
CA VAL A 366 28.10 -0.49 6.03
C VAL A 366 27.48 -1.52 6.98
N GLY A 367 26.76 -2.50 6.43
CA GLY A 367 26.13 -3.56 7.20
C GLY A 367 25.10 -4.34 6.39
N ASP A 368 24.52 -5.33 7.03
CA ASP A 368 23.34 -6.04 6.56
C ASP A 368 22.12 -5.53 7.32
N TYR A 369 21.03 -5.27 6.57
CA TYR A 369 19.77 -4.75 7.11
C TYR A 369 18.65 -5.69 6.70
N ALA A 370 17.89 -6.21 7.66
CA ALA A 370 16.86 -7.21 7.43
C ALA A 370 15.45 -6.68 7.73
N ASN A 371 14.50 -7.11 6.88
CA ASN A 371 13.08 -6.99 7.12
C ASN A 371 12.44 -8.35 6.77
N GLY A 372 12.22 -9.18 7.77
CA GLY A 372 11.86 -10.59 7.55
C GLY A 372 12.96 -11.31 6.74
N ASP A 373 12.55 -12.00 5.69
CA ASP A 373 13.47 -12.75 4.81
C ASP A 373 14.26 -11.87 3.84
N THR A 374 13.86 -10.60 3.69
CA THR A 374 14.56 -9.64 2.82
C THR A 374 15.76 -9.07 3.55
N VAL A 375 16.96 -9.28 3.01
CA VAL A 375 18.22 -8.75 3.55
C VAL A 375 18.88 -7.86 2.51
N PHE A 376 19.09 -6.60 2.88
CA PHE A 376 19.86 -5.63 2.10
C PHE A 376 21.29 -5.59 2.63
N SER A 377 22.25 -5.81 1.74
CA SER A 377 23.67 -5.68 2.05
C SER A 377 24.19 -4.34 1.53
N VAL A 378 24.68 -3.49 2.43
CA VAL A 378 25.34 -2.22 2.10
C VAL A 378 26.84 -2.41 2.26
N ARG A 379 27.60 -2.19 1.17
CA ARG A 379 29.04 -2.42 1.11
C ARG A 379 29.76 -1.23 0.44
N PRO A 380 31.04 -0.98 0.76
CA PRO A 380 31.84 0.00 0.03
C PRO A 380 31.96 -0.36 -1.45
N HIS A 381 31.82 0.62 -2.33
CA HIS A 381 32.02 0.47 -3.76
C HIS A 381 32.61 1.76 -4.37
N GLY A 382 33.83 1.70 -4.86
CA GLY A 382 34.57 2.91 -5.25
C GLY A 382 34.72 3.88 -4.08
N ASP A 383 34.35 5.15 -4.32
CA ASP A 383 34.31 6.19 -3.30
C ASP A 383 32.97 6.31 -2.57
N GLY A 384 32.02 5.38 -2.83
CA GLY A 384 30.65 5.39 -2.27
C GLY A 384 30.23 4.06 -1.70
N LEU A 385 28.92 3.84 -1.71
CA LEU A 385 28.27 2.63 -1.22
C LEU A 385 27.45 1.96 -2.33
N ARG A 386 27.35 0.64 -2.24
CA ARG A 386 26.49 -0.20 -3.06
C ARG A 386 25.54 -0.99 -2.18
N LEU A 387 24.27 -0.99 -2.54
CA LEU A 387 23.22 -1.80 -1.94
C LEU A 387 22.92 -2.98 -2.85
N SER A 388 22.75 -4.16 -2.26
CA SER A 388 22.33 -5.37 -2.97
C SER A 388 21.42 -6.23 -2.09
N ASP A 389 20.60 -7.08 -2.72
CA ASP A 389 19.82 -8.10 -2.04
C ASP A 389 19.99 -9.47 -2.73
N ARG A 390 19.31 -10.48 -2.19
CA ARG A 390 19.35 -11.87 -2.73
C ARG A 390 18.47 -12.05 -3.97
N THR A 391 17.58 -11.11 -4.28
CA THR A 391 16.67 -11.18 -5.44
C THR A 391 17.29 -10.64 -6.72
N GLY A 392 18.52 -10.11 -6.64
CA GLY A 392 19.25 -9.53 -7.77
C GLY A 392 19.15 -8.01 -7.86
N LEU A 393 18.61 -7.34 -6.84
CA LEU A 393 18.73 -5.88 -6.74
C LEU A 393 20.20 -5.52 -6.52
N VAL A 394 20.74 -4.67 -7.37
CA VAL A 394 22.07 -4.04 -7.20
C VAL A 394 21.92 -2.56 -7.56
N ALA A 395 22.26 -1.67 -6.62
CA ALA A 395 22.13 -0.23 -6.80
C ALA A 395 23.31 0.52 -6.17
N ASP A 396 23.84 1.50 -6.88
CA ASP A 396 24.79 2.46 -6.32
C ASP A 396 24.03 3.53 -5.53
N LEU A 397 24.54 3.86 -4.33
CA LEU A 397 23.93 4.84 -3.44
C LEU A 397 24.65 6.18 -3.59
N ILE A 398 23.88 7.21 -3.96
CA ILE A 398 24.33 8.60 -3.97
C ILE A 398 23.83 9.22 -2.67
N LEU A 399 24.74 9.47 -1.74
CA LEU A 399 24.41 10.08 -0.45
C LEU A 399 24.17 11.59 -0.60
N HIS A 400 23.17 12.08 0.13
CA HIS A 400 22.79 13.47 0.30
C HIS A 400 22.88 13.84 1.78
N ASP A 401 22.52 15.07 2.14
CA ASP A 401 22.45 15.49 3.53
C ASP A 401 21.38 14.69 4.30
N ASP A 402 21.43 14.72 5.62
CA ASP A 402 20.47 14.06 6.54
C ASP A 402 20.31 12.54 6.36
N LEU A 403 21.40 11.85 5.92
CA LEU A 403 21.44 10.41 5.70
C LEU A 403 20.49 9.91 4.60
N VAL A 404 19.96 10.82 3.80
CA VAL A 404 19.15 10.51 2.62
C VAL A 404 20.08 10.04 1.49
N PHE A 405 19.60 9.11 0.68
CA PHE A 405 20.30 8.70 -0.52
C PHE A 405 19.36 8.47 -1.70
N THR A 406 19.91 8.54 -2.88
CA THR A 406 19.28 8.07 -4.11
C THR A 406 19.93 6.74 -4.51
N ALA A 407 19.13 5.68 -4.62
CA ALA A 407 19.57 4.39 -5.13
C ALA A 407 19.35 4.33 -6.64
N ARG A 408 20.43 4.12 -7.38
CA ARG A 408 20.43 3.96 -8.83
C ARG A 408 20.77 2.52 -9.19
N ARG A 409 19.82 1.80 -9.74
CA ARG A 409 20.06 0.42 -10.19
C ARG A 409 21.14 0.39 -11.28
N VAL A 410 22.02 -0.62 -11.19
CA VAL A 410 23.14 -0.78 -12.15
C VAL A 410 22.79 -1.68 -13.32
N ASP A 411 21.75 -2.50 -13.18
CA ASP A 411 21.33 -3.55 -14.12
C ASP A 411 20.17 -3.14 -15.04
N THR A 412 19.53 -2.01 -14.76
CA THR A 412 18.36 -1.53 -15.48
C THR A 412 18.37 -0.02 -15.68
N ALA A 413 17.60 0.46 -16.66
CA ALA A 413 17.30 1.87 -16.84
C ALA A 413 16.12 2.36 -15.98
N ALA A 414 15.77 1.62 -14.91
CA ALA A 414 14.70 2.02 -14.02
C ALA A 414 15.00 3.38 -13.36
N PRO A 415 13.99 4.22 -13.11
CA PRO A 415 14.18 5.47 -12.40
C PRO A 415 14.87 5.24 -11.05
N PRO A 416 15.73 6.16 -10.64
CA PRO A 416 16.30 6.13 -9.29
C PRO A 416 15.18 6.23 -8.24
N TYR A 417 15.37 5.61 -7.09
CA TYR A 417 14.44 5.68 -5.98
C TYR A 417 15.14 6.14 -4.71
N PRO A 418 14.42 6.84 -3.80
CA PRO A 418 15.02 7.37 -2.60
C PRO A 418 15.06 6.32 -1.50
N GLY A 419 15.99 6.50 -0.60
CA GLY A 419 16.07 5.84 0.68
C GLY A 419 16.74 6.74 1.70
N ARG A 420 16.75 6.29 2.94
CA ARG A 420 17.45 6.96 4.02
C ARG A 420 17.92 5.97 5.06
N PHE A 421 18.97 6.34 5.77
CA PHE A 421 19.38 5.67 6.98
C PHE A 421 18.77 6.40 8.19
N LEU A 422 18.40 5.65 9.21
CA LEU A 422 17.75 6.19 10.40
C LEU A 422 18.48 5.73 11.66
N PRO A 423 18.46 6.54 12.74
CA PRO A 423 18.96 6.09 14.03
C PRO A 423 18.12 4.91 14.55
N ASP A 424 18.77 4.04 15.27
CA ASP A 424 18.09 3.02 16.10
C ASP A 424 17.88 3.62 17.48
N HIS A 425 16.63 3.89 17.84
CA HIS A 425 16.30 4.47 19.14
C HIS A 425 16.66 3.55 20.33
N ASP A 426 16.81 2.25 20.06
CA ASP A 426 17.15 1.24 21.08
C ASP A 426 18.68 1.08 21.24
N ASN A 427 19.47 1.61 20.28
CA ASN A 427 20.94 1.50 20.28
C ASN A 427 21.55 2.82 19.78
N ASP A 428 22.65 3.26 20.41
CA ASP A 428 23.39 4.44 19.94
C ASP A 428 23.96 4.18 18.53
N GLY A 429 23.44 4.89 17.53
CA GLY A 429 23.97 4.83 16.17
C GLY A 429 22.91 4.68 15.07
N ILE A 430 23.41 4.41 13.85
CA ILE A 430 22.56 4.17 12.67
C ILE A 430 22.23 2.67 12.62
N GLY A 431 20.98 2.34 12.86
CA GLY A 431 20.53 0.95 12.94
C GLY A 431 19.45 0.56 11.96
N LEU A 432 18.90 1.54 11.22
CA LEU A 432 17.77 1.29 10.32
C LEU A 432 18.08 1.82 8.91
N LEU A 433 17.57 1.10 7.90
CA LEU A 433 17.58 1.47 6.49
C LEU A 433 16.13 1.52 6.01
N GLN A 434 15.65 2.66 5.50
CA GLN A 434 14.32 2.79 4.93
C GLN A 434 14.38 2.96 3.42
N LEU A 435 13.65 2.10 2.70
CA LEU A 435 13.50 2.12 1.25
C LEU A 435 12.01 2.09 0.90
N THR A 436 11.55 3.07 0.14
CA THR A 436 10.14 3.12 -0.33
C THR A 436 9.14 2.76 0.77
N GLY A 437 9.25 3.44 1.93
CA GLY A 437 8.38 3.25 3.08
C GLY A 437 8.58 1.97 3.90
N ARG A 438 9.53 1.09 3.53
CA ARG A 438 9.83 -0.13 4.30
C ARG A 438 11.16 0.02 5.03
N THR A 439 11.14 -0.26 6.32
CA THR A 439 12.30 -0.15 7.20
C THR A 439 12.92 -1.53 7.42
N ALA A 440 14.22 -1.64 7.27
CA ALA A 440 15.01 -2.83 7.59
C ALA A 440 15.94 -2.53 8.77
N LYS A 441 16.01 -3.44 9.74
CA LYS A 441 16.87 -3.33 10.93
C LYS A 441 18.24 -3.92 10.67
N ARG A 442 19.28 -3.23 11.15
CA ARG A 442 20.65 -3.73 11.05
C ARG A 442 20.79 -5.06 11.77
N VAL A 443 21.34 -6.04 11.08
CA VAL A 443 21.67 -7.35 11.67
C VAL A 443 23.05 -7.28 12.29
N SER A 444 23.17 -7.66 13.57
CA SER A 444 24.47 -7.84 14.18
C SER A 444 25.21 -8.92 13.42
N THR A 445 26.37 -8.62 12.84
CA THR A 445 27.28 -9.65 12.37
C THR A 445 27.66 -10.49 13.58
N GLY A 446 27.01 -11.66 13.73
CA GLY A 446 27.41 -12.63 14.74
C GLY A 446 28.89 -12.88 14.59
N GLY A 447 29.63 -12.66 15.68
CA GLY A 447 31.04 -12.97 15.81
C GLY A 447 31.28 -14.47 15.76
#